data_11a9e7588cacfadbeeaa87057a490e3a
#
_entry.id   11a9e7588cacfadbeeaa87057a490e3a
#
_cell.length_a   1.000
_cell.length_b   1.000
_cell.length_c   1.000
_cell.angle_alpha   90.00
_cell.angle_beta   90.00
_cell.angle_gamma   90.00
#
_symmetry.space_group_name_H-M   'P 1'
#
loop_
_entity.id
_entity.type
_entity.pdbx_description
1 polymer ?
#
loop_
_entity_poly.entity_id
_entity_poly.type
_entity_poly.pdbx_seq_one_letter_code
_entity_poly.pdbx_strand_id
1 'polypeptide(L)'
;MPQLQPPATPHQPPAPTRAPAASTDWAVLATGVVRHALIVASFCCCIALALTLGGKGPWDQNLVYSLAIGMVSWAVIEAGRITLARHEEGMWPRGWRGIALVAAGTLVGFGAGTLLGDLWCQCATWARWQATPGALATVLVITTLATVAASFFFYSRGTARALQARIALTERD
;
A
#
# COMPACT_ATOMS: atom_id res chain seq x y z
N MET A 1 53.14 16.65 57.85
CA MET A 1 52.65 15.36 57.27
C MET A 1 51.60 15.71 56.25
N PRO A 2 51.84 15.53 54.93
CA PRO A 2 50.84 15.80 53.93
C PRO A 2 49.83 14.61 53.84
N GLN A 3 48.55 14.92 53.93
CA GLN A 3 47.48 13.94 53.81
C GLN A 3 47.38 13.47 52.33
N LEU A 4 47.62 12.19 52.12
CA LEU A 4 47.41 11.54 50.85
C LEU A 4 45.88 11.48 50.54
N GLN A 5 45.47 12.21 49.52
CA GLN A 5 44.10 12.19 49.00
C GLN A 5 43.85 10.83 48.34
N PRO A 6 42.72 10.12 48.66
CA PRO A 6 42.45 8.85 48.05
C PRO A 6 42.20 9.01 46.52
N PRO A 7 42.58 8.04 45.70
CA PRO A 7 42.40 8.11 44.24
C PRO A 7 40.92 8.22 43.89
N ALA A 8 40.61 9.13 42.98
CA ALA A 8 39.24 9.33 42.43
C ALA A 8 38.74 8.01 41.85
N THR A 9 37.56 7.58 42.28
CA THR A 9 36.86 6.42 41.70
C THR A 9 36.63 6.64 40.22
N PRO A 10 36.95 5.67 39.35
CA PRO A 10 36.68 5.79 37.90
C PRO A 10 35.19 6.01 37.67
N HIS A 11 34.86 7.05 36.90
CA HIS A 11 33.51 7.35 36.46
C HIS A 11 32.95 6.13 35.75
N GLN A 12 32.05 5.40 36.41
CA GLN A 12 31.31 4.31 35.83
C GLN A 12 30.30 4.92 34.80
N PRO A 13 30.39 4.55 33.51
CA PRO A 13 29.46 5.08 32.53
C PRO A 13 28.03 4.71 32.96
N PRO A 14 27.05 5.63 32.77
CA PRO A 14 25.67 5.37 33.12
C PRO A 14 25.21 4.10 32.41
N ALA A 15 24.58 3.19 33.15
CA ALA A 15 24.03 1.97 32.61
C ALA A 15 23.10 2.31 31.42
N PRO A 16 23.19 1.57 30.30
CA PRO A 16 22.34 1.84 29.15
C PRO A 16 20.89 1.77 29.60
N THR A 17 20.21 2.92 29.56
CA THR A 17 18.78 3.01 29.79
C THR A 17 18.12 2.07 28.80
N ARG A 18 17.53 0.99 29.30
CA ARG A 18 16.75 0.03 28.51
C ARG A 18 15.71 0.84 27.74
N ALA A 19 15.90 0.97 26.42
CA ALA A 19 14.90 1.56 25.56
C ALA A 19 13.56 0.85 25.86
N PRO A 20 12.47 1.60 26.06
CA PRO A 20 11.15 0.98 26.26
C PRO A 20 10.91 0.03 25.09
N ALA A 21 10.57 -1.23 25.40
CA ALA A 21 10.19 -2.21 24.39
C ALA A 21 9.16 -1.53 23.50
N ALA A 22 9.49 -1.39 22.20
CA ALA A 22 8.59 -0.81 21.22
C ALA A 22 7.32 -1.68 21.20
N SER A 23 6.35 -1.30 22.00
CA SER A 23 4.99 -1.77 21.86
C SER A 23 4.60 -1.36 20.44
N THR A 24 4.53 -2.33 19.55
CA THR A 24 4.04 -2.11 18.19
C THR A 24 2.63 -1.57 18.37
N ASP A 25 2.49 -0.27 18.17
CA ASP A 25 1.23 0.43 18.44
C ASP A 25 0.28 0.04 17.31
N TRP A 26 -0.44 -1.08 17.52
CA TRP A 26 -1.42 -1.64 16.56
C TRP A 26 -2.42 -0.58 16.10
N ALA A 27 -2.69 0.40 16.98
CA ALA A 27 -3.53 1.53 16.64
C ALA A 27 -2.92 2.40 15.52
N VAL A 28 -1.62 2.67 15.56
CA VAL A 28 -0.92 3.46 14.53
C VAL A 28 -0.89 2.70 13.20
N LEU A 29 -0.60 1.40 13.24
CA LEU A 29 -0.63 0.56 12.03
C LEU A 29 -2.05 0.49 11.45
N ALA A 30 -3.07 0.24 12.27
CA ALA A 30 -4.45 0.17 11.83
C ALA A 30 -4.92 1.49 11.22
N THR A 31 -4.58 2.64 11.83
CA THR A 31 -4.93 3.95 11.29
C THR A 31 -4.28 4.19 9.92
N GLY A 32 -3.03 3.76 9.73
CA GLY A 32 -2.34 3.82 8.45
C GLY A 32 -3.03 3.00 7.37
N VAL A 33 -3.38 1.75 7.69
CA VAL A 33 -4.07 0.81 6.78
C VAL A 33 -5.45 1.35 6.40
N VAL A 34 -6.26 1.78 7.38
CA VAL A 34 -7.60 2.34 7.13
C VAL A 34 -7.52 3.58 6.24
N ARG A 35 -6.59 4.49 6.50
CA ARG A 35 -6.41 5.68 5.67
C ARG A 35 -6.07 5.33 4.21
N HIS A 36 -5.20 4.34 3.99
CA HIS A 36 -4.86 3.87 2.64
C HIS A 36 -6.08 3.22 1.97
N ALA A 37 -6.83 2.40 2.68
CA ALA A 37 -8.05 1.78 2.18
C ALA A 37 -9.08 2.84 1.73
N LEU A 38 -9.29 3.89 2.53
CA LEU A 38 -10.20 4.99 2.19
C LEU A 38 -9.75 5.76 0.94
N ILE A 39 -8.46 6.00 0.77
CA ILE A 39 -7.93 6.66 -0.43
C ILE A 39 -8.20 5.79 -1.67
N VAL A 40 -7.92 4.48 -1.57
CA VAL A 40 -8.18 3.53 -2.68
C VAL A 40 -9.68 3.47 -2.99
N ALA A 41 -10.52 3.36 -1.98
CA ALA A 41 -11.98 3.35 -2.16
C ALA A 41 -12.49 4.63 -2.84
N SER A 42 -12.00 5.80 -2.43
CA SER A 42 -12.35 7.08 -3.07
C SER A 42 -11.93 7.11 -4.54
N PHE A 43 -10.75 6.59 -4.86
CA PHE A 43 -10.27 6.49 -6.24
C PHE A 43 -11.14 5.54 -7.07
N CYS A 44 -11.55 4.40 -6.50
CA CYS A 44 -12.47 3.46 -7.15
C CYS A 44 -13.85 4.10 -7.42
N CYS A 45 -14.36 4.90 -6.50
CA CYS A 45 -15.60 5.67 -6.71
C CYS A 45 -15.47 6.66 -7.87
N CYS A 46 -14.33 7.35 -7.99
CA CYS A 46 -14.06 8.25 -9.12
C CYS A 46 -14.03 7.50 -10.44
N ILE A 47 -13.39 6.31 -10.49
CA ILE A 47 -13.38 5.46 -11.68
C ILE A 47 -14.80 5.02 -12.05
N ALA A 48 -15.59 4.55 -11.07
CA ALA A 48 -16.97 4.12 -11.28
C ALA A 48 -17.81 5.26 -11.86
N LEU A 49 -17.67 6.46 -11.30
CA LEU A 49 -18.35 7.65 -11.79
C LEU A 49 -17.95 7.98 -13.23
N ALA A 50 -16.64 7.97 -13.53
CA ALA A 50 -16.14 8.21 -14.89
C ALA A 50 -16.67 7.21 -15.92
N LEU A 51 -16.73 5.91 -15.56
CA LEU A 51 -17.29 4.87 -16.42
C LEU A 51 -18.78 5.07 -16.65
N THR A 52 -19.53 5.44 -15.62
CA THR A 52 -20.97 5.71 -15.71
C THR A 52 -21.26 6.92 -16.59
N LEU A 53 -20.53 8.02 -16.40
CA LEU A 53 -20.64 9.22 -17.25
C LEU A 53 -20.23 8.93 -18.70
N GLY A 54 -19.29 8.01 -18.91
CA GLY A 54 -18.90 7.52 -20.24
C GLY A 54 -19.88 6.52 -20.87
N GLY A 55 -21.04 6.28 -20.26
CA GLY A 55 -22.06 5.37 -20.79
C GLY A 55 -21.67 3.89 -20.77
N LYS A 56 -20.72 3.48 -19.91
CA LYS A 56 -20.19 2.09 -19.84
C LYS A 56 -21.00 1.17 -18.92
N GLY A 57 -22.23 1.51 -18.62
CA GLY A 57 -23.15 0.70 -17.81
C GLY A 57 -23.74 1.46 -16.62
N PRO A 58 -24.60 0.78 -15.83
CA PRO A 58 -25.23 1.39 -14.68
C PRO A 58 -24.23 1.66 -13.57
N TRP A 59 -24.47 2.71 -12.81
CA TRP A 59 -23.61 3.23 -11.75
C TRP A 59 -23.32 2.18 -10.65
N ASP A 60 -24.34 1.46 -10.21
CA ASP A 60 -24.25 0.44 -9.15
C ASP A 60 -23.29 -0.70 -9.53
N GLN A 61 -23.39 -1.20 -10.75
CA GLN A 61 -22.47 -2.22 -11.26
C GLN A 61 -21.04 -1.67 -11.36
N ASN A 62 -20.86 -0.49 -11.97
CA ASN A 62 -19.54 0.11 -12.10
C ASN A 62 -18.89 0.35 -10.73
N LEU A 63 -19.68 0.74 -9.71
CA LEU A 63 -19.21 0.95 -8.35
C LEU A 63 -18.74 -0.36 -7.71
N VAL A 64 -19.58 -1.41 -7.79
CA VAL A 64 -19.25 -2.71 -7.19
C VAL A 64 -18.00 -3.31 -7.82
N TYR A 65 -17.90 -3.34 -9.16
CA TYR A 65 -16.70 -3.86 -9.82
C TYR A 65 -15.45 -3.02 -9.51
N SER A 66 -15.53 -1.70 -9.54
CA SER A 66 -14.38 -0.84 -9.25
C SER A 66 -13.90 -1.02 -7.82
N LEU A 67 -14.82 -1.08 -6.85
CA LEU A 67 -14.47 -1.32 -5.45
C LEU A 67 -13.92 -2.74 -5.23
N ALA A 68 -14.57 -3.76 -5.78
CA ALA A 68 -14.12 -5.15 -5.61
C ALA A 68 -12.71 -5.34 -6.19
N ILE A 69 -12.47 -4.90 -7.43
CA ILE A 69 -11.16 -5.01 -8.07
C ILE A 69 -10.10 -4.19 -7.32
N GLY A 70 -10.41 -2.94 -7.00
CA GLY A 70 -9.46 -2.04 -6.34
C GLY A 70 -9.09 -2.46 -4.92
N MET A 71 -10.08 -2.85 -4.12
CA MET A 71 -9.84 -3.28 -2.73
C MET A 71 -9.10 -4.61 -2.64
N VAL A 72 -9.42 -5.58 -3.52
CA VAL A 72 -8.69 -6.85 -3.57
C VAL A 72 -7.25 -6.62 -4.05
N SER A 73 -7.04 -5.84 -5.11
CA SER A 73 -5.70 -5.47 -5.58
C SER A 73 -4.88 -4.81 -4.47
N TRP A 74 -5.46 -3.83 -3.80
CA TRP A 74 -4.81 -3.15 -2.68
C TRP A 74 -4.47 -4.11 -1.53
N ALA A 75 -5.40 -4.97 -1.14
CA ALA A 75 -5.18 -5.91 -0.03
C ALA A 75 -4.03 -6.89 -0.34
N VAL A 76 -3.95 -7.41 -1.57
CA VAL A 76 -2.87 -8.30 -2.01
C VAL A 76 -1.53 -7.57 -2.02
N ILE A 77 -1.48 -6.35 -2.56
CA ILE A 77 -0.25 -5.54 -2.59
C ILE A 77 0.20 -5.19 -1.17
N GLU A 78 -0.71 -4.79 -0.29
CA GLU A 78 -0.40 -4.43 1.10
C GLU A 78 0.08 -5.64 1.90
N ALA A 79 -0.60 -6.79 1.78
CA ALA A 79 -0.17 -8.04 2.40
C ALA A 79 1.21 -8.47 1.89
N GLY A 80 1.43 -8.42 0.57
CA GLY A 80 2.73 -8.74 -0.03
C GLY A 80 3.82 -7.76 0.40
N ARG A 81 3.52 -6.48 0.53
CA ARG A 81 4.43 -5.46 1.05
C ARG A 81 4.87 -5.79 2.48
N ILE A 82 3.92 -6.09 3.35
CA ILE A 82 4.21 -6.42 4.76
C ILE A 82 5.06 -7.69 4.86
N THR A 83 4.79 -8.70 4.03
CA THR A 83 5.51 -9.99 4.09
C THR A 83 6.91 -9.90 3.48
N LEU A 84 7.07 -9.21 2.34
CA LEU A 84 8.34 -9.09 1.62
C LEU A 84 9.28 -8.04 2.24
N ALA A 85 8.74 -6.96 2.82
CA ALA A 85 9.53 -5.89 3.42
C ALA A 85 9.99 -6.18 4.85
N ARG A 86 9.59 -7.29 5.47
CA ARG A 86 9.99 -7.65 6.86
C ARG A 86 11.49 -7.78 7.05
N HIS A 87 12.25 -8.01 5.99
CA HIS A 87 13.70 -8.22 6.00
C HIS A 87 14.49 -7.07 5.34
N GLU A 88 13.83 -6.03 4.85
CA GLU A 88 14.49 -4.90 4.19
C GLU A 88 14.31 -3.63 5.02
N GLU A 89 15.38 -2.83 5.15
CA GLU A 89 15.37 -1.53 5.88
C GLU A 89 14.45 -0.47 5.25
N GLY A 90 13.72 -0.81 4.17
CA GLY A 90 12.78 0.05 3.47
C GLY A 90 11.37 -0.52 3.51
N MET A 91 10.37 0.37 3.59
CA MET A 91 8.95 0.00 3.60
C MET A 91 8.43 -0.53 2.26
N TRP A 92 9.28 -0.71 1.24
CA TRP A 92 8.91 -1.18 -0.09
C TRP A 92 9.95 -2.13 -0.68
N PRO A 93 9.54 -3.27 -1.27
CA PRO A 93 10.46 -4.21 -1.92
C PRO A 93 11.21 -3.53 -3.07
N ARG A 94 12.55 -3.65 -3.08
CA ARG A 94 13.41 -3.01 -4.08
C ARG A 94 13.42 -3.75 -5.41
N GLY A 95 13.55 -3.00 -6.50
CA GLY A 95 13.75 -3.53 -7.84
C GLY A 95 12.54 -4.30 -8.39
N TRP A 96 12.80 -5.40 -9.09
CA TRP A 96 11.81 -6.20 -9.79
C TRP A 96 10.73 -6.82 -8.87
N ARG A 97 11.06 -7.07 -7.59
CA ARG A 97 10.11 -7.63 -6.60
C ARG A 97 8.92 -6.71 -6.37
N GLY A 98 9.15 -5.38 -6.33
CA GLY A 98 8.08 -4.41 -6.22
C GLY A 98 7.17 -4.41 -7.46
N ILE A 99 7.77 -4.49 -8.65
CA ILE A 99 7.03 -4.59 -9.91
C ILE A 99 6.22 -5.88 -9.97
N ALA A 100 6.84 -7.01 -9.62
CA ALA A 100 6.16 -8.31 -9.59
C ALA A 100 5.00 -8.32 -8.59
N LEU A 101 5.16 -7.69 -7.43
CA LEU A 101 4.10 -7.56 -6.42
C LEU A 101 2.91 -6.75 -6.96
N VAL A 102 3.17 -5.63 -7.62
CA VAL A 102 2.11 -4.80 -8.23
C VAL A 102 1.41 -5.58 -9.34
N ALA A 103 2.16 -6.24 -10.22
CA ALA A 103 1.60 -7.05 -11.29
C ALA A 103 0.73 -8.20 -10.75
N ALA A 104 1.24 -8.96 -9.77
CA ALA A 104 0.50 -10.02 -9.12
C ALA A 104 -0.78 -9.49 -8.43
N GLY A 105 -0.67 -8.40 -7.67
CA GLY A 105 -1.80 -7.75 -7.03
C GLY A 105 -2.86 -7.29 -8.02
N THR A 106 -2.44 -6.74 -9.17
CA THR A 106 -3.37 -6.33 -10.23
C THR A 106 -4.07 -7.53 -10.84
N LEU A 107 -3.35 -8.59 -11.19
CA LEU A 107 -3.93 -9.80 -11.80
C LEU A 107 -4.89 -10.50 -10.84
N VAL A 108 -4.49 -10.72 -9.60
CA VAL A 108 -5.33 -11.34 -8.57
C VAL A 108 -6.54 -10.46 -8.28
N GLY A 109 -6.33 -9.15 -8.11
CA GLY A 109 -7.40 -8.19 -7.85
C GLY A 109 -8.40 -8.13 -8.98
N PHE A 110 -7.93 -8.13 -10.23
CA PHE A 110 -8.80 -8.15 -11.40
C PHE A 110 -9.61 -9.46 -11.46
N GLY A 111 -8.98 -10.62 -11.35
CA GLY A 111 -9.66 -11.91 -11.41
C GLY A 111 -10.64 -12.10 -10.26
N ALA A 112 -10.18 -12.01 -9.02
CA ALA A 112 -11.02 -12.20 -7.85
C ALA A 112 -12.06 -11.08 -7.67
N GLY A 113 -11.68 -9.82 -7.93
CA GLY A 113 -12.60 -8.69 -7.86
C GLY A 113 -13.73 -8.79 -8.88
N THR A 114 -13.44 -9.27 -10.10
CA THR A 114 -14.47 -9.52 -11.10
C THR A 114 -15.41 -10.65 -10.68
N LEU A 115 -14.88 -11.74 -10.13
CA LEU A 115 -15.71 -12.84 -9.62
C LEU A 115 -16.63 -12.35 -8.50
N LEU A 116 -16.13 -11.51 -7.58
CA LEU A 116 -16.96 -10.90 -6.52
C LEU A 116 -18.06 -10.01 -7.11
N GLY A 117 -17.72 -9.21 -8.11
CA GLY A 117 -18.68 -8.37 -8.81
C GLY A 117 -19.75 -9.21 -9.53
N ASP A 118 -19.38 -10.28 -10.21
CA ASP A 118 -20.29 -11.21 -10.88
C ASP A 118 -21.23 -11.90 -9.88
N LEU A 119 -20.72 -12.30 -8.71
CA LEU A 119 -21.54 -12.86 -7.64
C LEU A 119 -22.57 -11.87 -7.11
N TRP A 120 -22.19 -10.62 -6.95
CA TRP A 120 -23.10 -9.57 -6.47
C TRP A 120 -24.17 -9.23 -7.50
N CYS A 121 -23.77 -8.98 -8.75
CA CYS A 121 -24.68 -8.58 -9.81
C CYS A 121 -25.42 -9.76 -10.48
N GLN A 122 -25.08 -11.01 -10.12
CA GLN A 122 -25.51 -12.23 -10.82
C GLN A 122 -25.24 -12.14 -12.34
N CYS A 123 -24.11 -11.52 -12.68
CA CYS A 123 -23.67 -11.29 -14.06
C CYS A 123 -22.69 -12.38 -14.49
N ALA A 124 -22.60 -12.61 -15.79
CA ALA A 124 -21.59 -13.50 -16.39
C ALA A 124 -20.56 -12.67 -17.17
N THR A 125 -19.89 -11.74 -16.49
CA THR A 125 -18.94 -10.80 -17.12
C THR A 125 -17.77 -11.54 -17.73
N TRP A 126 -17.29 -12.58 -17.08
CA TRP A 126 -16.22 -13.44 -17.59
C TRP A 126 -16.56 -14.10 -18.93
N ALA A 127 -17.77 -14.66 -19.07
CA ALA A 127 -18.23 -15.25 -20.31
C ALA A 127 -18.39 -14.19 -21.43
N ARG A 128 -18.83 -12.98 -21.05
CA ARG A 128 -18.97 -11.86 -21.99
C ARG A 128 -17.62 -11.39 -22.53
N TRP A 129 -16.57 -11.38 -21.70
CA TRP A 129 -15.22 -10.99 -22.13
C TRP A 129 -14.59 -12.01 -23.08
N GLN A 130 -14.87 -13.30 -22.89
CA GLN A 130 -14.43 -14.32 -23.85
C GLN A 130 -15.03 -14.08 -25.24
N ALA A 131 -16.26 -13.58 -25.30
CA ALA A 131 -16.92 -13.24 -26.56
C ALA A 131 -16.41 -11.90 -27.17
N THR A 132 -15.79 -11.02 -26.37
CA THR A 132 -15.39 -9.68 -26.82
C THR A 132 -13.98 -9.34 -26.31
N PRO A 133 -12.92 -9.89 -26.92
CA PRO A 133 -11.55 -9.75 -26.43
C PRO A 133 -11.06 -8.28 -26.35
N GLY A 134 -11.59 -7.40 -27.21
CA GLY A 134 -11.28 -5.96 -27.15
C GLY A 134 -11.76 -5.29 -25.86
N ALA A 135 -12.91 -5.71 -25.32
CA ALA A 135 -13.41 -5.19 -24.05
C ALA A 135 -12.51 -5.62 -22.88
N LEU A 136 -12.08 -6.89 -22.87
CA LEU A 136 -11.12 -7.40 -21.88
C LEU A 136 -9.81 -6.60 -21.91
N ALA A 137 -9.24 -6.40 -23.09
CA ALA A 137 -8.00 -5.64 -23.26
C ALA A 137 -8.15 -4.21 -22.72
N THR A 138 -9.25 -3.54 -23.01
CA THR A 138 -9.52 -2.16 -22.52
C THR A 138 -9.56 -2.12 -20.98
N VAL A 139 -10.28 -3.04 -20.35
CA VAL A 139 -10.39 -3.06 -18.89
C VAL A 139 -9.05 -3.40 -18.24
N LEU A 140 -8.28 -4.35 -18.80
CA LEU A 140 -6.93 -4.67 -18.31
C LEU A 140 -5.99 -3.48 -18.41
N VAL A 141 -6.01 -2.74 -19.51
CA VAL A 141 -5.19 -1.53 -19.68
C VAL A 141 -5.56 -0.47 -18.65
N ILE A 142 -6.85 -0.18 -18.46
CA ILE A 142 -7.33 0.80 -17.48
C ILE A 142 -6.91 0.36 -16.06
N THR A 143 -7.13 -0.90 -15.70
CA THR A 143 -6.78 -1.42 -14.37
C THR A 143 -5.27 -1.35 -14.13
N THR A 144 -4.47 -1.70 -15.13
CA THR A 144 -3.00 -1.62 -15.04
C THR A 144 -2.54 -0.18 -14.86
N LEU A 145 -3.03 0.75 -15.69
CA LEU A 145 -2.68 2.18 -15.58
C LEU A 145 -3.09 2.75 -14.22
N ALA A 146 -4.30 2.45 -13.74
CA ALA A 146 -4.77 2.89 -12.44
C ALA A 146 -3.88 2.34 -11.30
N THR A 147 -3.52 1.05 -11.36
CA THR A 147 -2.65 0.42 -10.36
C THR A 147 -1.24 1.00 -10.37
N VAL A 148 -0.66 1.24 -11.55
CA VAL A 148 0.66 1.88 -11.70
C VAL A 148 0.63 3.31 -11.16
N ALA A 149 -0.38 4.10 -11.51
CA ALA A 149 -0.53 5.47 -11.03
C ALA A 149 -0.67 5.53 -9.50
N ALA A 150 -1.51 4.67 -8.92
CA ALA A 150 -1.66 4.56 -7.48
C ALA A 150 -0.34 4.15 -6.79
N SER A 151 0.34 3.14 -7.33
CA SER A 151 1.63 2.67 -6.80
C SER A 151 2.70 3.75 -6.86
N PHE A 152 2.79 4.49 -7.96
CA PHE A 152 3.71 5.63 -8.12
C PHE A 152 3.41 6.75 -7.12
N PHE A 153 2.14 7.08 -6.92
CA PHE A 153 1.72 8.08 -5.95
C PHE A 153 2.13 7.72 -4.52
N PHE A 154 1.92 6.47 -4.11
CA PHE A 154 2.33 6.02 -2.77
C PHE A 154 3.85 5.96 -2.62
N TYR A 155 4.56 5.51 -3.64
CA TYR A 155 6.02 5.48 -3.65
C TYR A 155 6.62 6.89 -3.54
N SER A 156 6.15 7.84 -4.34
CA SER A 156 6.66 9.21 -4.32
C SER A 156 6.42 9.91 -2.98
N ARG A 157 5.28 9.68 -2.35
CA ARG A 157 5.00 10.20 -0.99
C ARG A 157 5.87 9.55 0.09
N GLY A 158 6.17 8.26 -0.04
CA GLY A 158 7.06 7.55 0.88
C GLY A 158 8.49 8.10 0.82
N THR A 159 9.03 8.28 -0.38
CA THR A 159 10.37 8.82 -0.59
C THR A 159 10.50 10.28 -0.13
N ALA A 160 9.50 11.11 -0.38
CA ALA A 160 9.50 12.50 0.08
C ALA A 160 9.56 12.61 1.61
N ARG A 161 8.82 11.79 2.33
CA ARG A 161 8.84 11.75 3.81
C ARG A 161 10.18 11.25 4.35
N ALA A 162 10.76 10.22 3.73
CA ALA A 162 12.07 9.71 4.13
C ALA A 162 13.17 10.75 3.94
N LEU A 163 13.10 11.53 2.87
CA LEU A 163 14.03 12.63 2.62
C LEU A 163 13.88 13.75 3.63
N GLN A 164 12.65 14.17 3.94
CA GLN A 164 12.37 15.19 4.97
C GLN A 164 12.87 14.76 6.34
N ALA A 165 12.70 13.49 6.72
CA ALA A 165 13.21 12.98 7.98
C ALA A 165 14.75 13.03 8.05
N ARG A 166 15.45 12.74 6.95
CA ARG A 166 16.91 12.85 6.87
C ARG A 166 17.39 14.28 6.99
N ILE A 167 16.75 15.23 6.33
CA ILE A 167 17.09 16.66 6.42
C ILE A 167 16.92 17.14 7.85
N ALA A 168 15.81 16.82 8.51
CA ALA A 168 15.55 17.21 9.89
C ALA A 168 16.57 16.63 10.90
N LEU A 169 17.19 15.49 10.61
CA LEU A 169 18.28 14.95 11.43
C LEU A 169 19.59 15.71 11.22
N THR A 170 19.91 16.06 9.97
CA THR A 170 21.15 16.78 9.63
C THR A 170 21.14 18.24 10.13
N GLU A 171 19.98 18.85 10.32
CA GLU A 171 19.86 20.22 10.88
C GLU A 171 20.01 20.26 12.42
N ARG A 172 20.03 19.12 13.10
CA ARG A 172 20.18 19.03 14.55
C ARG A 172 21.62 18.79 15.03
N ASP A 173 22.50 18.41 14.11
CA ASP A 173 23.95 18.22 14.34
C ASP A 173 24.71 19.51 13.99
#